data_2d3d3d5d555ad5a5c4f982ddad19bc8e
#
_entry.id   2d3d3d5d555ad5a5c4f982ddad19bc8e
#
_cell.length_a   1.000
_cell.length_b   1.000
_cell.length_c   1.000
_cell.angle_alpha   90.00
_cell.angle_beta   90.00
_cell.angle_gamma   90.00
#
_symmetry.space_group_name_H-M   'P 1'
#
loop_
_entity.id
_entity.type
_entity.pdbx_description
1 polymer ?
#
loop_
_entity_poly.entity_id
_entity_poly.type
_entity_poly.pdbx_seq_one_letter_code
_entity_poly.pdbx_strand_id
1 'polypeptide(L)'
;VTTDTVETARVRHDLWPVATAALGRAMTGAILLAGDFKNHENVSLRIKGDGPLGVVHVDAFSDNTVRGYVDEPHVDVPLKHAGKLDVGAAVGHNGEVQVTRFTQLAQDYTSTSPIQSGEVAEDLAYYLYASEQVPSTISLGVLVDPDYHTVVAGGFIVQALPDATDEALAQVEKNINELGPVTEYLKAHPDGKGLMERVLDGLT
;
A
#
# COMPACT_ATOMS: atom_id res chain seq x y z
N VAL A 1 1.11 11.21 0.96
CA VAL A 1 2.20 11.04 1.96
C VAL A 1 1.60 10.71 3.30
N THR A 2 2.14 9.70 3.99
CA THR A 2 1.58 9.13 5.23
C THR A 2 2.65 8.96 6.33
N THR A 3 3.75 9.71 6.26
CA THR A 3 4.90 9.57 7.17
C THR A 3 4.49 9.68 8.65
N ASP A 4 3.81 10.75 9.04
CA ASP A 4 3.39 10.97 10.42
C ASP A 4 2.34 9.95 10.90
N THR A 5 1.49 9.49 9.98
CA THR A 5 0.48 8.46 10.25
C THR A 5 1.15 7.13 10.57
N VAL A 6 2.13 6.71 9.76
CA VAL A 6 2.87 5.47 9.96
C VAL A 6 3.73 5.53 11.22
N GLU A 7 4.42 6.67 11.46
CA GLU A 7 5.20 6.85 12.69
C GLU A 7 4.31 6.82 13.93
N THR A 8 3.13 7.42 13.86
CA THR A 8 2.14 7.34 14.96
C THR A 8 1.73 5.89 15.24
N ALA A 9 1.46 5.10 14.20
CA ALA A 9 1.14 3.69 14.35
C ALA A 9 2.31 2.89 14.93
N ARG A 10 3.54 3.14 14.42
CA ARG A 10 4.75 2.51 14.94
C ARG A 10 4.92 2.72 16.45
N VAL A 11 4.80 3.95 16.90
CA VAL A 11 4.93 4.28 18.33
C VAL A 11 3.82 3.65 19.17
N ARG A 12 2.57 3.72 18.70
CA ARG A 12 1.40 3.20 19.45
C ARG A 12 1.39 1.69 19.60
N HIS A 13 1.88 0.97 18.60
CA HIS A 13 1.88 -0.49 18.55
C HIS A 13 3.27 -1.09 18.82
N ASP A 14 4.27 -0.26 19.12
CA ASP A 14 5.67 -0.69 19.37
C ASP A 14 6.20 -1.57 18.23
N LEU A 15 6.02 -1.11 16.97
CA LEU A 15 6.34 -1.91 15.78
C LEU A 15 7.85 -1.96 15.53
N TRP A 16 8.35 -3.15 15.25
CA TRP A 16 9.69 -3.34 14.69
C TRP A 16 9.71 -2.99 13.19
N PRO A 17 10.91 -2.80 12.58
CA PRO A 17 11.04 -2.22 11.24
C PRO A 17 10.20 -2.90 10.15
N VAL A 18 10.20 -4.24 10.07
CA VAL A 18 9.45 -4.95 9.04
C VAL A 18 7.94 -4.87 9.27
N ALA A 19 7.49 -4.91 10.53
CA ALA A 19 6.08 -4.72 10.90
C ALA A 19 5.63 -3.28 10.58
N THR A 20 6.48 -2.28 10.85
CA THR A 20 6.25 -0.88 10.46
C THR A 20 6.10 -0.75 8.95
N ALA A 21 6.98 -1.39 8.17
CA ALA A 21 6.90 -1.33 6.71
C ALA A 21 5.64 -2.01 6.17
N ALA A 22 5.27 -3.18 6.70
CA ALA A 22 4.08 -3.91 6.30
C ALA A 22 2.79 -3.14 6.62
N LEU A 23 2.62 -2.73 7.89
CA LEU A 23 1.44 -1.98 8.32
C LEU A 23 1.35 -0.62 7.63
N GLY A 24 2.47 0.10 7.52
CA GLY A 24 2.50 1.41 6.89
C GLY A 24 2.13 1.37 5.40
N ARG A 25 2.59 0.37 4.65
CA ARG A 25 2.15 0.14 3.27
C ARG A 25 0.67 -0.19 3.20
N ALA A 26 0.18 -1.06 4.09
CA ALA A 26 -1.23 -1.41 4.14
C ALA A 26 -2.12 -0.20 4.49
N MET A 27 -1.71 0.65 5.44
CA MET A 27 -2.42 1.89 5.79
C MET A 27 -2.46 2.86 4.60
N THR A 28 -1.32 3.06 3.94
CA THR A 28 -1.24 3.92 2.74
C THR A 28 -2.13 3.38 1.61
N GLY A 29 -2.05 2.07 1.33
CA GLY A 29 -2.87 1.41 0.32
C GLY A 29 -4.36 1.51 0.61
N ALA A 30 -4.77 1.28 1.86
CA ALA A 30 -6.17 1.38 2.27
C ALA A 30 -6.73 2.81 2.14
N ILE A 31 -5.93 3.85 2.50
CA ILE A 31 -6.32 5.26 2.29
C ILE A 31 -6.52 5.55 0.80
N LEU A 32 -5.61 5.08 -0.06
CA LEU A 32 -5.73 5.27 -1.51
C LEU A 32 -6.98 4.59 -2.06
N LEU A 33 -7.30 3.36 -1.63
CA LEU A 33 -8.52 2.67 -2.00
C LEU A 33 -9.77 3.41 -1.52
N ALA A 34 -9.80 3.87 -0.26
CA ALA A 34 -10.94 4.60 0.30
C ALA A 34 -11.17 5.94 -0.44
N GLY A 35 -10.08 6.60 -0.89
CA GLY A 35 -10.15 7.84 -1.66
C GLY A 35 -10.73 7.69 -3.07
N ASP A 36 -10.60 6.49 -3.66
CA ASP A 36 -11.14 6.18 -4.99
C ASP A 36 -12.64 5.86 -4.97
N PHE A 37 -13.17 5.42 -3.83
CA PHE A 37 -14.57 5.02 -3.74
C PHE A 37 -15.51 6.23 -3.66
N LYS A 38 -16.49 6.25 -4.58
CA LYS A 38 -17.56 7.24 -4.60
C LYS A 38 -18.46 7.03 -3.37
N ASN A 39 -19.01 8.10 -2.82
CA ASN A 39 -20.01 8.10 -1.74
C ASN A 39 -19.48 7.89 -0.31
N HIS A 40 -18.26 8.30 0.00
CA HIS A 40 -17.76 8.25 1.39
C HIS A 40 -17.76 6.82 1.99
N GLU A 41 -17.35 5.85 1.20
CA GLU A 41 -17.23 4.48 1.65
C GLU A 41 -15.97 4.31 2.53
N ASN A 42 -16.11 3.51 3.57
CA ASN A 42 -14.98 3.08 4.36
C ASN A 42 -14.45 1.74 3.81
N VAL A 43 -13.16 1.49 4.01
CA VAL A 43 -12.49 0.28 3.55
C VAL A 43 -11.87 -0.44 4.72
N SER A 44 -12.14 -1.72 4.85
CA SER A 44 -11.36 -2.62 5.70
C SER A 44 -10.49 -3.52 4.82
N LEU A 45 -9.19 -3.44 5.02
CA LEU A 45 -8.19 -4.26 4.37
C LEU A 45 -7.63 -5.26 5.37
N ARG A 46 -7.69 -6.55 5.03
CA ARG A 46 -7.11 -7.62 5.82
C ARG A 46 -6.20 -8.45 4.94
N ILE A 47 -4.93 -8.55 5.33
CA ILE A 47 -3.94 -9.38 4.65
C ILE A 47 -3.54 -10.47 5.64
N LYS A 48 -3.73 -11.73 5.26
CA LYS A 48 -3.34 -12.88 6.05
C LYS A 48 -2.55 -13.86 5.21
N GLY A 49 -1.25 -13.88 5.43
CA GLY A 49 -0.35 -14.86 4.87
C GLY A 49 0.05 -15.95 5.88
N ASP A 50 0.99 -16.79 5.48
CA ASP A 50 1.59 -17.83 6.30
C ASP A 50 2.91 -17.39 6.96
N GLY A 51 3.26 -16.11 6.85
CA GLY A 51 4.46 -15.53 7.48
C GLY A 51 4.29 -15.21 8.96
N PRO A 52 5.40 -14.88 9.65
CA PRO A 52 5.41 -14.68 11.10
C PRO A 52 4.66 -13.43 11.58
N LEU A 53 4.35 -12.47 10.70
CA LEU A 53 3.65 -11.24 11.06
C LEU A 53 2.18 -11.47 11.47
N GLY A 54 1.61 -12.61 11.05
CA GLY A 54 0.20 -12.91 11.26
C GLY A 54 -0.71 -12.07 10.35
N VAL A 55 -1.78 -11.53 10.92
CA VAL A 55 -2.71 -10.68 10.20
C VAL A 55 -2.20 -9.23 10.19
N VAL A 56 -2.28 -8.59 9.03
CA VAL A 56 -2.24 -7.13 8.89
C VAL A 56 -3.67 -6.66 8.66
N HIS A 57 -4.20 -5.84 9.57
CA HIS A 57 -5.57 -5.33 9.48
C HIS A 57 -5.58 -3.81 9.52
N VAL A 58 -6.33 -3.21 8.59
CA VAL A 58 -6.43 -1.76 8.44
C VAL A 58 -7.86 -1.37 8.10
N ASP A 59 -8.39 -0.38 8.79
CA ASP A 59 -9.61 0.32 8.42
C ASP A 59 -9.27 1.75 8.00
N ALA A 60 -9.63 2.12 6.78
CA ALA A 60 -9.50 3.47 6.24
C ALA A 60 -10.89 4.08 6.03
N PHE A 61 -11.00 5.35 6.35
CA PHE A 61 -12.26 6.10 6.32
C PHE A 61 -12.23 7.18 5.25
N SER A 62 -13.39 7.53 4.75
CA SER A 62 -13.55 8.53 3.69
C SER A 62 -13.10 9.94 4.07
N ASP A 63 -12.90 10.20 5.37
CA ASP A 63 -12.33 11.46 5.89
C ASP A 63 -10.78 11.47 5.91
N ASN A 64 -10.16 10.47 5.27
CA ASN A 64 -8.71 10.22 5.25
C ASN A 64 -8.11 9.82 6.61
N THR A 65 -8.93 9.45 7.58
CA THR A 65 -8.41 8.81 8.79
C THR A 65 -8.20 7.32 8.57
N VAL A 66 -7.26 6.74 9.31
CA VAL A 66 -6.92 5.32 9.20
C VAL A 66 -6.49 4.77 10.55
N ARG A 67 -6.82 3.52 10.80
CA ARG A 67 -6.30 2.73 11.92
C ARG A 67 -5.94 1.34 11.46
N GLY A 68 -5.03 0.70 12.18
CA GLY A 68 -4.65 -0.67 11.84
C GLY A 68 -3.71 -1.26 12.85
N TYR A 69 -3.50 -2.57 12.74
CA TYR A 69 -2.59 -3.34 13.58
C TYR A 69 -2.02 -4.54 12.82
N VAL A 70 -1.02 -5.15 13.41
CA VAL A 70 -0.49 -6.47 13.04
C VAL A 70 -0.60 -7.39 14.25
N ASP A 71 -0.72 -8.70 14.03
CA ASP A 71 -0.79 -9.66 15.15
C ASP A 71 0.53 -9.69 15.92
N GLU A 72 1.68 -9.73 15.20
CA GLU A 72 3.01 -9.82 15.79
C GLU A 72 3.84 -8.58 15.47
N PRO A 73 3.89 -7.58 16.36
CA PRO A 73 4.59 -6.33 16.11
C PRO A 73 6.13 -6.44 16.13
N HIS A 74 6.67 -7.45 16.79
CA HIS A 74 8.11 -7.63 17.02
C HIS A 74 8.72 -8.71 16.13
N VAL A 75 8.26 -8.78 14.88
CA VAL A 75 8.81 -9.72 13.88
C VAL A 75 10.16 -9.22 13.38
N ASP A 76 11.13 -10.13 13.33
CA ASP A 76 12.41 -9.93 12.66
C ASP A 76 12.59 -11.03 11.61
N VAL A 77 12.89 -10.62 10.39
CA VAL A 77 13.21 -11.51 9.26
C VAL A 77 14.50 -11.04 8.59
N PRO A 78 15.26 -11.93 7.96
CA PRO A 78 16.47 -11.53 7.24
C PRO A 78 16.17 -10.46 6.20
N LEU A 79 17.08 -9.49 6.07
CA LEU A 79 16.95 -8.45 5.05
C LEU A 79 17.10 -9.03 3.64
N LYS A 80 16.37 -8.46 2.69
CA LYS A 80 16.62 -8.67 1.26
C LYS A 80 17.99 -8.11 0.85
N HIS A 81 18.39 -8.38 -0.39
CA HIS A 81 19.56 -7.76 -1.00
C HIS A 81 19.56 -6.24 -0.82
N ALA A 82 20.74 -5.67 -0.62
CA ALA A 82 20.94 -4.25 -0.39
C ALA A 82 20.31 -3.67 0.89
N GLY A 83 20.09 -4.50 1.92
CA GLY A 83 19.60 -4.04 3.23
C GLY A 83 18.12 -3.63 3.25
N LYS A 84 17.33 -4.06 2.26
CA LYS A 84 15.89 -3.80 2.23
C LYS A 84 15.14 -4.73 3.17
N LEU A 85 14.12 -4.21 3.86
CA LEU A 85 13.19 -5.00 4.67
C LEU A 85 12.42 -5.99 3.79
N ASP A 86 12.34 -7.25 4.22
CA ASP A 86 11.61 -8.31 3.51
C ASP A 86 10.17 -8.41 4.02
N VAL A 87 9.31 -7.52 3.54
CA VAL A 87 7.89 -7.52 3.89
C VAL A 87 7.22 -8.80 3.38
N GLY A 88 7.59 -9.26 2.18
CA GLY A 88 7.04 -10.51 1.63
C GLY A 88 7.32 -11.72 2.53
N ALA A 89 8.53 -11.86 3.05
CA ALA A 89 8.85 -12.93 4.00
C ALA A 89 8.11 -12.79 5.33
N ALA A 90 7.89 -11.55 5.81
CA ALA A 90 7.16 -11.30 7.05
C ALA A 90 5.66 -11.59 6.93
N VAL A 91 5.04 -11.24 5.81
CA VAL A 91 3.62 -11.51 5.51
C VAL A 91 3.41 -12.98 5.13
N GLY A 92 4.32 -13.53 4.33
CA GLY A 92 4.19 -14.88 3.75
C GLY A 92 3.59 -14.84 2.34
N HIS A 93 3.69 -15.97 1.65
CA HIS A 93 3.32 -16.09 0.24
C HIS A 93 2.03 -16.88 0.01
N ASN A 94 1.56 -17.61 1.03
CA ASN A 94 0.33 -18.38 0.96
C ASN A 94 -0.72 -17.75 1.87
N GLY A 95 -1.80 -17.28 1.27
CA GLY A 95 -2.85 -16.61 2.01
C GLY A 95 -3.74 -15.76 1.12
N GLU A 96 -4.40 -14.81 1.75
CA GLU A 96 -5.41 -13.99 1.07
C GLU A 96 -5.32 -12.51 1.46
N VAL A 97 -5.70 -11.67 0.51
CA VAL A 97 -6.05 -10.28 0.68
C VAL A 97 -7.56 -10.17 0.64
N GLN A 98 -8.15 -9.64 1.69
CA GLN A 98 -9.58 -9.40 1.80
C GLN A 98 -9.83 -7.90 1.90
N VAL A 99 -10.73 -7.39 1.07
CA VAL A 99 -11.18 -6.00 1.11
C VAL A 99 -12.68 -5.98 1.33
N THR A 100 -13.09 -5.28 2.39
CA THR A 100 -14.51 -5.02 2.67
C THR A 100 -14.78 -3.54 2.46
N ARG A 101 -15.78 -3.23 1.64
CA ARG A 101 -16.29 -1.88 1.40
C ARG A 101 -17.57 -1.70 2.21
N PHE A 102 -17.56 -0.75 3.12
CA PHE A 102 -18.74 -0.39 3.92
C PHE A 102 -19.50 0.70 3.17
N THR A 103 -20.52 0.27 2.45
CA THR A 103 -21.37 1.18 1.70
C THR A 103 -22.48 1.72 2.62
N GLN A 104 -23.00 2.90 2.32
CA GLN A 104 -24.20 3.40 2.98
C GLN A 104 -25.47 2.68 2.50
N LEU A 105 -25.31 1.71 1.62
CA LEU A 105 -26.37 0.85 1.10
C LEU A 105 -26.59 -0.35 2.04
N ALA A 106 -27.68 -1.07 1.85
CA ALA A 106 -28.14 -2.11 2.76
C ALA A 106 -27.20 -3.31 2.96
N GLN A 107 -26.09 -3.42 2.22
CA GLN A 107 -25.19 -4.56 2.28
C GLN A 107 -23.74 -4.15 2.00
N ASP A 108 -22.83 -4.54 2.92
CA ASP A 108 -21.40 -4.40 2.73
C ASP A 108 -20.90 -5.38 1.66
N TYR A 109 -19.90 -4.95 0.91
CA TYR A 109 -19.30 -5.78 -0.14
C TYR A 109 -17.92 -6.25 0.29
N THR A 110 -17.72 -7.55 0.33
CA THR A 110 -16.43 -8.18 0.64
C THR A 110 -15.96 -9.01 -0.54
N SER A 111 -14.72 -8.81 -0.95
CA SER A 111 -14.05 -9.64 -1.94
C SER A 111 -12.66 -10.04 -1.48
N THR A 112 -12.15 -11.13 -2.05
CA THR A 112 -10.85 -11.69 -1.70
C THR A 112 -10.05 -12.03 -2.93
N SER A 113 -8.72 -11.95 -2.80
CA SER A 113 -7.78 -12.48 -3.79
C SER A 113 -6.64 -13.22 -3.09
N PRO A 114 -5.99 -14.19 -3.75
CA PRO A 114 -4.81 -14.84 -3.19
C PRO A 114 -3.64 -13.85 -3.13
N ILE A 115 -2.79 -13.99 -2.10
CA ILE A 115 -1.50 -13.31 -2.03
C ILE A 115 -0.64 -13.76 -3.23
N GLN A 116 0.04 -12.81 -3.87
CA GLN A 116 0.95 -13.07 -4.98
C GLN A 116 2.40 -13.14 -4.51
N SER A 117 2.81 -12.17 -3.69
CA SER A 117 4.20 -12.05 -3.24
C SER A 117 4.35 -11.73 -1.75
N GLY A 118 3.27 -11.34 -1.06
CA GLY A 118 3.32 -10.78 0.28
C GLY A 118 3.82 -9.33 0.31
N GLU A 119 4.22 -8.77 -0.83
CA GLU A 119 4.48 -7.35 -0.98
C GLU A 119 3.15 -6.63 -1.17
N VAL A 120 2.77 -5.78 -0.24
CA VAL A 120 1.42 -5.21 -0.14
C VAL A 120 0.97 -4.51 -1.45
N ALA A 121 1.88 -3.80 -2.13
CA ALA A 121 1.55 -3.08 -3.36
C ALA A 121 1.17 -4.04 -4.51
N GLU A 122 1.93 -5.11 -4.69
CA GLU A 122 1.69 -6.11 -5.73
C GLU A 122 0.38 -6.87 -5.44
N ASP A 123 0.16 -7.24 -4.19
CA ASP A 123 -1.03 -7.97 -3.78
C ASP A 123 -2.30 -7.13 -3.95
N LEU A 124 -2.25 -5.82 -3.64
CA LEU A 124 -3.36 -4.90 -3.88
C LEU A 124 -3.60 -4.62 -5.36
N ALA A 125 -2.54 -4.51 -6.17
CA ALA A 125 -2.67 -4.38 -7.63
C ALA A 125 -3.36 -5.60 -8.23
N TYR A 126 -2.96 -6.79 -7.78
CA TYR A 126 -3.61 -8.04 -8.20
C TYR A 126 -5.07 -8.12 -7.73
N TYR A 127 -5.36 -7.69 -6.48
CA TYR A 127 -6.73 -7.60 -5.97
C TYR A 127 -7.61 -6.74 -6.88
N LEU A 128 -7.16 -5.54 -7.24
CA LEU A 128 -7.92 -4.64 -8.11
C LEU A 128 -8.14 -5.24 -9.50
N TYR A 129 -7.15 -5.92 -10.05
CA TYR A 129 -7.29 -6.60 -11.34
C TYR A 129 -8.26 -7.78 -11.26
N ALA A 130 -8.11 -8.67 -10.28
CA ALA A 130 -8.85 -9.92 -10.20
C ALA A 130 -10.29 -9.76 -9.68
N SER A 131 -10.49 -8.86 -8.70
CA SER A 131 -11.76 -8.70 -7.99
C SER A 131 -12.57 -7.51 -8.47
N GLU A 132 -11.90 -6.39 -8.80
CA GLU A 132 -12.57 -5.16 -9.26
C GLU A 132 -12.52 -4.99 -10.78
N GLN A 133 -11.73 -5.81 -11.49
CA GLN A 133 -11.50 -5.74 -12.94
C GLN A 133 -10.94 -4.39 -13.40
N VAL A 134 -10.17 -3.74 -12.53
CA VAL A 134 -9.53 -2.45 -12.80
C VAL A 134 -8.02 -2.65 -12.89
N PRO A 135 -7.42 -2.64 -14.09
CA PRO A 135 -5.97 -2.67 -14.23
C PRO A 135 -5.34 -1.48 -13.52
N SER A 136 -4.47 -1.75 -12.56
CA SER A 136 -3.91 -0.73 -11.68
C SER A 136 -2.43 -0.94 -11.44
N THR A 137 -1.68 0.14 -11.37
CA THR A 137 -0.31 0.13 -10.85
C THR A 137 -0.29 0.83 -9.50
N ILE A 138 0.30 0.17 -8.52
CA ILE A 138 0.41 0.67 -7.14
C ILE A 138 1.87 0.73 -6.75
N SER A 139 2.29 1.86 -6.22
CA SER A 139 3.60 2.01 -5.59
C SER A 139 3.40 2.45 -4.15
N LEU A 140 3.88 1.64 -3.21
CA LEU A 140 3.82 1.90 -1.77
C LEU A 140 5.23 1.80 -1.20
N GLY A 141 5.58 2.72 -0.32
CA GLY A 141 6.89 2.72 0.30
C GLY A 141 6.86 3.20 1.74
N VAL A 142 7.65 2.55 2.57
CA VAL A 142 7.97 2.97 3.94
C VAL A 142 9.46 2.77 4.13
N LEU A 143 10.17 3.84 4.47
CA LEU A 143 11.58 3.81 4.83
C LEU A 143 11.70 3.96 6.34
N VAL A 144 12.33 2.98 6.96
CA VAL A 144 12.62 2.95 8.40
C VAL A 144 14.13 3.06 8.60
N ASP A 145 14.56 3.89 9.53
CA ASP A 145 15.97 4.04 9.87
C ASP A 145 16.46 2.95 10.86
N PRO A 146 17.77 2.85 11.12
CA PRO A 146 18.30 1.90 12.08
C PRO A 146 17.83 2.08 13.53
N ASP A 147 17.33 3.27 13.88
CA ASP A 147 16.75 3.58 15.18
C ASP A 147 15.23 3.33 15.21
N TYR A 148 14.72 2.67 14.19
CA TYR A 148 13.31 2.24 14.00
C TYR A 148 12.33 3.36 13.66
N HIS A 149 12.78 4.60 13.44
CA HIS A 149 11.89 5.70 13.07
C HIS A 149 11.46 5.61 11.61
N THR A 150 10.22 6.01 11.34
CA THR A 150 9.71 6.15 9.98
C THR A 150 10.28 7.44 9.36
N VAL A 151 11.20 7.29 8.42
CA VAL A 151 11.83 8.42 7.71
C VAL A 151 10.85 9.03 6.71
N VAL A 152 10.27 8.19 5.87
CA VAL A 152 9.21 8.56 4.92
C VAL A 152 8.27 7.38 4.70
N ALA A 153 7.00 7.71 4.48
CA ALA A 153 5.98 6.76 4.04
C ALA A 153 5.02 7.44 3.07
N GLY A 154 4.58 6.69 2.07
CA GLY A 154 3.62 7.17 1.09
C GLY A 154 3.50 6.24 -0.10
N GLY A 155 2.72 6.69 -1.08
CA GLY A 155 2.49 5.91 -2.28
C GLY A 155 1.51 6.58 -3.22
N PHE A 156 1.24 5.90 -4.30
CA PHE A 156 0.22 6.30 -5.28
C PHE A 156 -0.41 5.07 -5.93
N ILE A 157 -1.55 5.30 -6.53
CA ILE A 157 -2.25 4.36 -7.40
C ILE A 157 -2.55 5.05 -8.72
N VAL A 158 -2.33 4.35 -9.83
CA VAL A 158 -2.75 4.75 -11.16
C VAL A 158 -3.64 3.65 -11.71
N GLN A 159 -4.81 4.02 -12.18
CA GLN A 159 -5.80 3.11 -12.72
C GLN A 159 -6.03 3.40 -14.20
N ALA A 160 -6.06 2.36 -15.01
CA ALA A 160 -6.41 2.48 -16.42
C ALA A 160 -7.92 2.69 -16.57
N LEU A 161 -8.32 3.75 -17.26
CA LEU A 161 -9.70 3.93 -17.68
C LEU A 161 -10.01 3.01 -18.88
N PRO A 162 -11.29 2.66 -19.12
CA PRO A 162 -11.66 1.75 -20.21
C PRO A 162 -11.25 2.22 -21.61
N ASP A 163 -11.01 3.51 -21.79
CA ASP A 163 -10.59 4.16 -23.04
C ASP A 163 -9.10 4.54 -23.04
N ALA A 164 -8.33 4.09 -22.06
CA ALA A 164 -6.90 4.33 -22.02
C ALA A 164 -6.19 3.65 -23.21
N THR A 165 -5.36 4.39 -23.91
CA THR A 165 -4.60 3.86 -25.06
C THR A 165 -3.37 3.10 -24.60
N ASP A 166 -2.89 2.16 -25.42
CA ASP A 166 -1.66 1.41 -25.14
C ASP A 166 -0.45 2.33 -25.02
N GLU A 167 -0.41 3.43 -25.79
CA GLU A 167 0.64 4.42 -25.72
C GLU A 167 0.64 5.17 -24.39
N ALA A 168 -0.53 5.54 -23.87
CA ALA A 168 -0.65 6.19 -22.57
C ALA A 168 -0.21 5.25 -21.43
N LEU A 169 -0.63 3.99 -21.48
CA LEU A 169 -0.21 2.98 -20.50
C LEU A 169 1.30 2.76 -20.54
N ALA A 170 1.90 2.62 -21.72
CA ALA A 170 3.33 2.47 -21.88
C ALA A 170 4.11 3.70 -21.37
N GLN A 171 3.58 4.91 -21.58
CA GLN A 171 4.20 6.12 -21.05
C GLN A 171 4.18 6.16 -19.52
N VAL A 172 3.07 5.82 -18.88
CA VAL A 172 2.95 5.75 -17.42
C VAL A 172 3.92 4.70 -16.86
N GLU A 173 3.96 3.51 -17.46
CA GLU A 173 4.87 2.45 -17.05
C GLU A 173 6.35 2.90 -17.13
N LYS A 174 6.73 3.55 -18.22
CA LYS A 174 8.05 4.14 -18.37
C LYS A 174 8.36 5.15 -17.27
N ASN A 175 7.44 6.08 -17.01
CA ASN A 175 7.62 7.12 -15.99
C ASN A 175 7.79 6.50 -14.59
N ILE A 176 7.00 5.47 -14.26
CA ILE A 176 7.09 4.76 -12.98
C ILE A 176 8.44 4.03 -12.86
N ASN A 177 8.89 3.37 -13.92
CA ASN A 177 10.19 2.71 -13.94
C ASN A 177 11.35 3.70 -13.76
N GLU A 178 11.27 4.88 -14.39
CA GLU A 178 12.26 5.95 -14.25
C GLU A 178 12.22 6.63 -12.87
N LEU A 179 11.05 6.68 -12.24
CA LEU A 179 10.88 7.18 -10.87
C LEU A 179 11.61 6.29 -9.86
N GLY A 180 11.59 4.97 -10.09
CA GLY A 180 12.11 3.99 -9.16
C GLY A 180 11.30 3.90 -7.85
N PRO A 181 11.92 3.50 -6.72
CA PRO A 181 11.22 3.39 -5.44
C PRO A 181 10.64 4.73 -4.99
N VAL A 182 9.34 4.76 -4.68
CA VAL A 182 8.66 5.98 -4.25
C VAL A 182 9.28 6.60 -3.00
N THR A 183 9.90 5.80 -2.14
CA THR A 183 10.62 6.28 -0.94
C THR A 183 11.80 7.18 -1.27
N GLU A 184 12.52 6.95 -2.37
CA GLU A 184 13.63 7.81 -2.79
C GLU A 184 13.11 9.18 -3.24
N TYR A 185 11.99 9.20 -3.96
CA TYR A 185 11.34 10.45 -4.32
C TYR A 185 10.85 11.21 -3.08
N LEU A 186 10.13 10.54 -2.17
CA LEU A 186 9.59 11.15 -0.96
C LEU A 186 10.66 11.62 0.02
N LYS A 187 11.83 10.96 0.04
CA LYS A 187 12.98 11.43 0.82
C LYS A 187 13.49 12.79 0.37
N ALA A 188 13.48 13.04 -0.94
CA ALA A 188 13.86 14.34 -1.53
C ALA A 188 12.69 15.36 -1.48
N HIS A 189 11.44 14.89 -1.49
CA HIS A 189 10.22 15.70 -1.51
C HIS A 189 9.24 15.20 -0.44
N PRO A 190 9.46 15.51 0.85
CA PRO A 190 8.68 14.93 1.96
C PRO A 190 7.19 15.30 1.95
N ASP A 191 6.81 16.36 1.25
CA ASP A 191 5.42 16.78 1.03
C ASP A 191 4.74 16.05 -0.16
N GLY A 192 5.51 15.24 -0.90
CA GLY A 192 5.03 14.52 -2.09
C GLY A 192 4.74 15.41 -3.30
N LYS A 193 5.08 16.70 -3.23
CA LYS A 193 4.80 17.64 -4.31
C LYS A 193 5.51 17.24 -5.61
N GLY A 194 4.80 17.30 -6.74
CA GLY A 194 5.32 16.97 -8.06
C GLY A 194 5.36 15.46 -8.35
N LEU A 195 4.99 14.59 -7.39
CA LEU A 195 5.02 13.14 -7.63
C LEU A 195 4.07 12.73 -8.76
N MET A 196 2.84 13.22 -8.74
CA MET A 196 1.85 12.85 -9.78
C MET A 196 2.16 13.49 -11.12
N GLU A 197 2.67 14.74 -11.14
CA GLU A 197 3.16 15.38 -12.37
C GLU A 197 4.27 14.53 -13.03
N ARG A 198 5.17 13.95 -12.23
CA ARG A 198 6.23 13.10 -12.76
C ARG A 198 5.72 11.74 -13.23
N VAL A 199 4.78 11.13 -12.52
CA VAL A 199 4.17 9.83 -12.90
C VAL A 199 3.35 9.96 -14.19
N LEU A 200 2.68 11.10 -14.38
CA LEU A 200 1.78 11.37 -15.51
C LEU A 200 2.44 12.23 -16.61
N ASP A 201 3.76 12.45 -16.56
CA ASP A 201 4.45 13.28 -17.53
C ASP A 201 4.30 12.74 -18.97
N GLY A 202 4.01 13.64 -19.90
CA GLY A 202 3.80 13.29 -21.30
C GLY A 202 2.42 12.73 -21.65
N LEU A 203 1.50 12.64 -20.68
CA LEU A 203 0.10 12.36 -20.97
C LEU A 203 -0.63 13.65 -21.34
N THR A 204 -1.36 13.63 -22.44
CA THR A 204 -2.17 14.76 -22.94
C THR A 204 -3.67 14.45 -22.85
#